data_08ec2a9893031818088026b382ed74cc
#
_entry.id   08ec2a9893031818088026b382ed74cc
#
_cell.length_a   1.000
_cell.length_b   1.000
_cell.length_c   1.000
_cell.angle_alpha   90.00
_cell.angle_beta   90.00
_cell.angle_gamma   90.00
#
_symmetry.space_group_name_H-M   'P 1'
#
loop_
_entity.id
_entity.type
_entity.pdbx_description
1 polymer ?
#
loop_
_entity_poly.entity_id
_entity_poly.type
_entity_poly.pdbx_seq_one_letter_code
_entity_poly.pdbx_strand_id
1 'polypeptide(L)'
;MVLRELGRVRPAREHQAGRSRTTGPARGTGAARAEEEVLLHLNVGRIPVTFREEDGRLFGEMRQRDPEFGSIHDRKTVARLVGLRATDIASDLPIQTVSTGVAFAIVPVKSCQALSELQLDWKTVNSYLQGSSDAQFFYFVTRETKDPAARLHARMIFYNGEDPATGSAAGCAAAWMVRHGVAQPDERVLIEQGIEARRPSRIFVRAGMKGDRVTNVRVGGHAVEVLRGEVVL
;
A
#
# COMPACT_ATOMS: atom_id res chain seq x y z
N MET A 1 -19.77 1.74 5.38
CA MET A 1 -20.14 0.72 6.40
C MET A 1 -19.08 -0.40 6.45
N VAL A 2 -17.81 -0.05 6.36
CA VAL A 2 -16.63 -0.97 6.43
C VAL A 2 -15.91 -0.88 7.80
N LEU A 3 -16.34 0.03 8.68
CA LEU A 3 -15.73 0.23 10.02
C LEU A 3 -16.23 -0.74 11.11
N ARG A 4 -17.03 -1.76 10.79
CA ARG A 4 -17.59 -2.68 11.80
C ARG A 4 -16.74 -3.92 12.11
N GLU A 5 -15.64 -4.15 11.39
CA GLU A 5 -14.74 -5.29 11.67
C GLU A 5 -13.36 -4.92 12.23
N LEU A 6 -13.10 -3.65 12.50
CA LEU A 6 -11.90 -3.28 13.26
C LEU A 6 -12.15 -3.63 14.73
N GLY A 7 -11.65 -4.79 15.12
CA GLY A 7 -11.76 -5.33 16.48
C GLY A 7 -11.30 -4.32 17.53
N ARG A 8 -11.98 -4.36 18.68
CA ARG A 8 -11.72 -3.52 19.87
C ARG A 8 -10.22 -3.51 20.20
N VAL A 9 -9.63 -2.34 20.15
CA VAL A 9 -8.30 -2.08 20.73
C VAL A 9 -8.41 -2.28 22.24
N ARG A 10 -7.73 -3.28 22.80
CA ARG A 10 -7.62 -3.44 24.25
C ARG A 10 -6.47 -2.54 24.71
N PRO A 11 -6.65 -1.70 25.76
CA PRO A 11 -5.55 -0.92 26.31
C PRO A 11 -4.51 -1.85 26.96
N ALA A 12 -3.24 -1.61 26.67
CA ALA A 12 -2.13 -2.28 27.34
C ALA A 12 -2.06 -1.83 28.81
N ARG A 13 -1.81 -2.76 29.72
CA ARG A 13 -1.60 -2.48 31.15
C ARG A 13 -0.37 -1.60 31.32
N GLU A 14 -0.51 -0.57 32.15
CA GLU A 14 0.54 0.34 32.58
C GLU A 14 1.75 -0.42 33.14
N HIS A 15 2.92 -0.19 32.58
CA HIS A 15 4.20 -0.40 33.25
C HIS A 15 4.68 0.97 33.72
N GLN A 16 4.85 1.07 35.04
CA GLN A 16 5.40 2.24 35.70
C GLN A 16 6.79 2.58 35.14
N ALA A 17 6.89 3.72 34.46
CA ALA A 17 8.16 4.30 34.05
C ALA A 17 8.59 5.34 35.10
N GLY A 18 9.77 5.12 35.67
CA GLY A 18 10.40 6.01 36.64
C GLY A 18 10.61 7.40 36.06
N ARG A 19 10.29 8.42 36.88
CA ARG A 19 10.54 9.83 36.58
C ARG A 19 12.04 10.09 36.50
N SER A 20 12.53 10.46 35.36
CA SER A 20 13.81 11.17 35.17
C SER A 20 13.52 12.61 34.77
N ARG A 21 13.91 13.55 35.64
CA ARG A 21 13.95 14.99 35.33
C ARG A 21 15.11 15.23 34.37
N THR A 22 14.85 15.85 33.23
CA THR A 22 15.94 16.49 32.46
C THR A 22 15.54 17.90 32.06
N THR A 23 16.44 18.77 32.40
CA THR A 23 16.49 20.21 32.21
C THR A 23 16.78 20.61 30.77
N GLY A 24 16.13 21.67 30.27
CA GLY A 24 16.56 22.72 29.34
C GLY A 24 17.05 22.37 27.93
N PRO A 25 16.81 23.26 26.96
CA PRO A 25 17.09 22.98 25.54
C PRO A 25 18.56 23.22 25.22
N ALA A 26 19.31 22.17 24.90
CA ALA A 26 20.61 22.29 24.26
C ALA A 26 20.41 22.33 22.73
N ARG A 27 20.75 23.45 22.09
CA ARG A 27 21.08 23.50 20.67
C ARG A 27 22.31 22.66 20.41
N GLY A 28 22.16 21.57 19.68
CA GLY A 28 23.26 20.68 19.35
C GLY A 28 22.99 19.94 18.06
N THR A 29 23.76 20.29 17.04
CA THR A 29 24.29 19.48 15.91
C THR A 29 23.60 18.13 15.65
N GLY A 30 22.99 18.03 14.46
CA GLY A 30 22.44 16.88 13.76
C GLY A 30 22.91 15.48 14.12
N ALA A 31 22.48 14.96 15.25
CA ALA A 31 22.43 13.52 15.48
C ALA A 31 21.11 13.03 14.91
N ALA A 32 21.18 12.11 13.94
CA ALA A 32 20.02 11.40 13.44
C ALA A 32 19.23 10.87 14.65
N ARG A 33 17.94 11.24 14.78
CA ARG A 33 17.07 10.63 15.79
C ARG A 33 17.10 9.13 15.58
N ALA A 34 17.31 8.38 16.65
CA ALA A 34 17.27 6.92 16.62
C ALA A 34 15.94 6.45 16.02
N GLU A 35 16.00 5.40 15.20
CA GLU A 35 14.78 4.76 14.69
C GLU A 35 13.92 4.31 15.87
N GLU A 36 12.66 4.73 15.88
CA GLU A 36 11.68 4.31 16.87
C GLU A 36 10.79 3.24 16.23
N GLU A 37 10.66 2.08 16.89
CA GLU A 37 9.78 1.01 16.44
C GLU A 37 8.51 0.95 17.31
N VAL A 38 7.36 0.93 16.68
CA VAL A 38 6.05 0.71 17.29
C VAL A 38 5.46 -0.60 16.78
N LEU A 39 5.01 -1.46 17.68
CA LEU A 39 4.33 -2.71 17.33
C LEU A 39 2.81 -2.49 17.35
N LEU A 40 2.19 -2.54 16.18
CA LEU A 40 0.74 -2.51 16.06
C LEU A 40 0.18 -3.93 16.25
N HIS A 41 -0.76 -4.08 17.17
CA HIS A 41 -1.47 -5.33 17.39
C HIS A 41 -2.78 -5.32 16.58
N LEU A 42 -2.74 -5.93 15.41
CA LEU A 42 -3.87 -6.02 14.48
C LEU A 42 -4.43 -7.45 14.46
N ASN A 43 -5.62 -7.65 13.87
CA ASN A 43 -6.21 -8.97 13.70
C ASN A 43 -5.34 -9.95 12.89
N VAL A 44 -4.53 -9.40 11.97
CA VAL A 44 -3.56 -10.17 11.17
C VAL A 44 -2.26 -10.49 11.91
N GLY A 45 -2.11 -10.07 13.16
CA GLY A 45 -0.93 -10.27 13.99
C GLY A 45 -0.20 -8.98 14.36
N ARG A 46 1.03 -9.12 14.84
CA ARG A 46 1.89 -7.99 15.20
C ARG A 46 2.56 -7.43 13.96
N ILE A 47 2.35 -6.15 13.72
CA ILE A 47 2.91 -5.44 12.57
C ILE A 47 3.88 -4.37 13.08
N PRO A 48 5.19 -4.50 12.85
CA PRO A 48 6.17 -3.48 13.22
C PRO A 48 6.09 -2.29 12.26
N VAL A 49 6.13 -1.10 12.86
CA VAL A 49 6.25 0.18 12.15
C VAL A 49 7.46 0.90 12.69
N THR A 50 8.41 1.21 11.84
CA THR A 50 9.60 2.00 12.18
C THR A 50 9.40 3.44 11.76
N PHE A 51 9.81 4.36 12.61
CA PHE A 51 9.77 5.80 12.34
C PHE A 51 11.19 6.36 12.34
N ARG A 52 11.47 7.23 11.38
CA ARG A 52 12.74 7.95 11.27
C ARG A 52 12.53 9.32 10.64
N GLU A 53 13.48 10.18 10.80
CA GLU A 53 13.50 11.47 10.11
C GLU A 53 14.19 11.33 8.75
N GLU A 54 13.50 11.72 7.69
CA GLU A 54 14.03 11.84 6.32
C GLU A 54 13.75 13.25 5.81
N ASP A 55 14.78 13.97 5.40
CA ASP A 55 14.68 15.34 4.85
C ASP A 55 13.89 16.31 5.77
N GLY A 56 14.10 16.23 7.08
CA GLY A 56 13.41 17.06 8.07
C GLY A 56 11.94 16.71 8.28
N ARG A 57 11.48 15.58 7.79
CA ARG A 57 10.09 15.09 7.92
C ARG A 57 10.04 13.69 8.52
N LEU A 58 8.98 13.42 9.25
CA LEU A 58 8.74 12.08 9.78
C LEU A 58 8.41 11.13 8.63
N PHE A 59 9.18 10.05 8.53
CA PHE A 59 8.92 8.92 7.63
C PHE A 59 8.57 7.70 8.47
N GLY A 60 7.44 7.07 8.18
CA GLY A 60 7.02 5.81 8.78
C GLY A 60 7.09 4.68 7.76
N GLU A 61 7.63 3.53 8.14
CA GLU A 61 7.69 2.32 7.31
C GLU A 61 7.13 1.13 8.07
N MET A 62 6.08 0.53 7.53
CA MET A 62 5.44 -0.66 8.05
C MET A 62 5.95 -1.90 7.34
N ARG A 63 6.30 -2.94 8.10
CA ARG A 63 6.56 -4.28 7.56
C ARG A 63 5.24 -5.06 7.51
N GLN A 64 4.83 -5.44 6.31
CA GLN A 64 3.66 -6.30 6.09
C GLN A 64 4.02 -7.78 6.21
N ARG A 65 3.01 -8.64 6.17
CA ARG A 65 3.21 -10.10 6.09
C ARG A 65 3.90 -10.46 4.78
N ASP A 66 4.59 -11.59 4.75
CA ASP A 66 5.12 -12.14 3.51
C ASP A 66 3.97 -12.43 2.54
N PRO A 67 4.16 -12.17 1.23
CA PRO A 67 3.08 -12.20 0.28
C PRO A 67 2.65 -13.62 -0.09
N GLU A 68 1.37 -13.80 -0.27
CA GLU A 68 0.76 -14.98 -0.90
C GLU A 68 0.33 -14.60 -2.32
N PHE A 69 0.77 -15.39 -3.31
CA PHE A 69 0.40 -15.20 -4.71
C PHE A 69 -0.74 -16.15 -5.07
N GLY A 70 -1.83 -15.56 -5.52
CA GLY A 70 -3.04 -16.28 -5.90
C GLY A 70 -3.21 -16.37 -7.42
N SER A 71 -4.47 -16.37 -7.84
CA SER A 71 -4.91 -16.62 -9.21
C SER A 71 -4.40 -15.60 -10.20
N ILE A 72 -4.18 -16.05 -11.43
CA ILE A 72 -3.99 -15.20 -12.61
C ILE A 72 -5.34 -15.02 -13.28
N HIS A 73 -5.71 -13.77 -13.55
CA HIS A 73 -6.99 -13.40 -14.11
C HIS A 73 -6.93 -13.25 -15.63
N ASP A 74 -8.04 -13.62 -16.31
CA ASP A 74 -8.15 -13.44 -17.75
C ASP A 74 -8.26 -11.96 -18.13
N ARG A 75 -7.37 -11.52 -19.00
CA ARG A 75 -7.25 -10.12 -19.44
C ARG A 75 -8.50 -9.59 -20.12
N LYS A 76 -9.16 -10.39 -20.97
CA LYS A 76 -10.35 -9.97 -21.69
C LYS A 76 -11.53 -9.80 -20.72
N THR A 77 -11.64 -10.67 -19.77
CA THR A 77 -12.66 -10.62 -18.71
C THR A 77 -12.47 -9.37 -17.84
N VAL A 78 -11.26 -9.15 -17.32
CA VAL A 78 -10.99 -7.97 -16.48
C VAL A 78 -11.19 -6.68 -17.26
N ALA A 79 -10.66 -6.57 -18.48
CA ALA A 79 -10.85 -5.38 -19.33
C ALA A 79 -12.33 -5.01 -19.47
N ARG A 80 -13.18 -5.98 -19.80
CA ARG A 80 -14.63 -5.77 -19.94
C ARG A 80 -15.29 -5.31 -18.64
N LEU A 81 -14.87 -5.86 -17.49
CA LEU A 81 -15.41 -5.52 -16.17
C LEU A 81 -15.11 -4.07 -15.78
N VAL A 82 -14.01 -3.52 -16.27
CA VAL A 82 -13.51 -2.18 -15.88
C VAL A 82 -13.64 -1.14 -17.00
N GLY A 83 -14.38 -1.47 -18.07
CA GLY A 83 -14.67 -0.54 -19.18
C GLY A 83 -13.51 -0.30 -20.13
N LEU A 84 -12.49 -1.17 -20.15
CA LEU A 84 -11.32 -1.07 -21.01
C LEU A 84 -11.35 -2.09 -22.15
N ARG A 85 -10.55 -1.85 -23.18
CA ARG A 85 -10.23 -2.86 -24.20
C ARG A 85 -9.14 -3.80 -23.66
N ALA A 86 -9.15 -5.05 -24.08
CA ALA A 86 -8.08 -6.00 -23.69
C ALA A 86 -6.68 -5.53 -24.13
N THR A 87 -6.61 -4.68 -25.18
CA THR A 87 -5.38 -4.05 -25.67
C THR A 87 -4.85 -2.95 -24.75
N ASP A 88 -5.65 -2.41 -23.86
CA ASP A 88 -5.26 -1.36 -22.91
C ASP A 88 -4.62 -1.93 -21.63
N ILE A 89 -4.75 -3.24 -21.43
CA ILE A 89 -4.05 -3.98 -20.38
C ILE A 89 -2.71 -4.49 -20.93
N ALA A 90 -1.64 -4.36 -20.15
CA ALA A 90 -0.32 -4.81 -20.52
C ALA A 90 -0.30 -6.33 -20.78
N SER A 91 0.40 -6.73 -21.86
CA SER A 91 0.45 -8.14 -22.28
C SER A 91 1.68 -8.88 -21.75
N ASP A 92 2.67 -8.14 -21.35
CA ASP A 92 3.94 -8.62 -20.82
C ASP A 92 3.93 -8.93 -19.33
N LEU A 93 2.83 -8.59 -18.63
CA LEU A 93 2.67 -8.77 -17.20
C LEU A 93 1.31 -9.44 -16.88
N PRO A 94 1.23 -10.34 -15.90
CA PRO A 94 -0.03 -10.98 -15.53
C PRO A 94 -0.89 -10.05 -14.66
N ILE A 95 -2.20 -10.18 -14.81
CA ILE A 95 -3.13 -9.73 -13.77
C ILE A 95 -3.13 -10.83 -12.72
N GLN A 96 -2.60 -10.56 -11.54
CA GLN A 96 -2.46 -11.60 -10.51
C GLN A 96 -2.92 -11.09 -9.15
N THR A 97 -3.63 -11.96 -8.44
CA THR A 97 -3.94 -11.74 -7.02
C THR A 97 -2.68 -11.87 -6.17
N VAL A 98 -2.46 -10.89 -5.29
CA VAL A 98 -1.43 -10.92 -4.26
C VAL A 98 -2.04 -10.47 -2.95
N SER A 99 -1.68 -11.13 -1.85
CA SER A 99 -2.13 -10.78 -0.50
C SER A 99 -0.95 -10.64 0.45
N THR A 100 -0.91 -9.54 1.17
CA THR A 100 -0.05 -9.34 2.36
C THR A 100 -0.91 -9.21 3.64
N GLY A 101 -2.18 -9.64 3.53
CA GLY A 101 -3.22 -9.56 4.56
C GLY A 101 -4.59 -9.27 3.96
N VAL A 102 -4.66 -8.33 3.01
CA VAL A 102 -5.82 -8.09 2.14
C VAL A 102 -5.42 -8.44 0.72
N ALA A 103 -6.26 -9.18 0.01
CA ALA A 103 -5.96 -9.67 -1.33
C ALA A 103 -6.37 -8.67 -2.42
N PHE A 104 -5.42 -8.29 -3.27
CA PHE A 104 -5.64 -7.40 -4.41
C PHE A 104 -5.24 -8.09 -5.71
N ALA A 105 -6.08 -8.02 -6.73
CA ALA A 105 -5.67 -8.34 -8.09
C ALA A 105 -4.94 -7.11 -8.67
N ILE A 106 -3.65 -7.25 -8.91
CA ILE A 106 -2.82 -6.19 -9.51
C ILE A 106 -3.07 -6.20 -11.02
N VAL A 107 -3.61 -5.09 -11.54
CA VAL A 107 -4.02 -4.96 -12.96
C VAL A 107 -3.07 -4.01 -13.68
N PRO A 108 -2.12 -4.50 -14.50
CA PRO A 108 -1.19 -3.67 -15.24
C PRO A 108 -1.87 -3.05 -16.47
N VAL A 109 -2.10 -1.74 -16.43
CA VAL A 109 -2.66 -0.94 -17.53
C VAL A 109 -1.52 -0.28 -18.31
N LYS A 110 -1.67 -0.10 -19.61
CA LYS A 110 -0.58 0.38 -20.47
C LYS A 110 -0.24 1.86 -20.32
N SER A 111 -1.22 2.71 -19.99
CA SER A 111 -1.04 4.17 -19.99
C SER A 111 -1.87 4.86 -18.92
N CYS A 112 -1.46 6.06 -18.54
CA CYS A 112 -2.24 6.95 -17.68
C CYS A 112 -3.60 7.29 -18.31
N GLN A 113 -3.65 7.42 -19.66
CA GLN A 113 -4.92 7.66 -20.35
C GLN A 113 -5.89 6.52 -20.11
N ALA A 114 -5.50 5.27 -20.39
CA ALA A 114 -6.35 4.11 -20.16
C ALA A 114 -6.74 3.98 -18.67
N LEU A 115 -5.84 4.34 -17.77
CA LEU A 115 -6.11 4.35 -16.33
C LEU A 115 -7.17 5.39 -15.96
N SER A 116 -7.19 6.55 -16.64
CA SER A 116 -8.20 7.59 -16.43
C SER A 116 -9.59 7.23 -16.99
N GLU A 117 -9.63 6.35 -17.98
CA GLU A 117 -10.86 5.89 -18.64
C GLU A 117 -11.58 4.74 -17.92
N LEU A 118 -11.04 4.26 -16.80
CA LEU A 118 -11.65 3.20 -16.00
C LEU A 118 -13.09 3.55 -15.61
N GLN A 119 -14.00 2.62 -15.91
CA GLN A 119 -15.42 2.70 -15.56
C GLN A 119 -15.84 1.39 -14.88
N LEU A 120 -15.99 1.44 -13.57
CA LEU A 120 -16.34 0.27 -12.77
C LEU A 120 -17.84 0.30 -12.42
N ASP A 121 -18.61 -0.65 -12.95
CA ASP A 121 -19.87 -1.03 -12.31
C ASP A 121 -19.55 -1.92 -11.10
N TRP A 122 -19.61 -1.33 -9.92
CA TRP A 122 -19.20 -2.03 -8.69
C TRP A 122 -20.02 -3.30 -8.44
N LYS A 123 -21.28 -3.36 -8.83
CA LYS A 123 -22.10 -4.56 -8.66
C LYS A 123 -21.54 -5.73 -9.46
N THR A 124 -21.20 -5.49 -10.72
CA THR A 124 -20.61 -6.50 -11.62
C THR A 124 -19.20 -6.88 -11.19
N VAL A 125 -18.37 -5.91 -10.84
CA VAL A 125 -17.01 -6.12 -10.34
C VAL A 125 -17.03 -6.95 -9.06
N ASN A 126 -17.87 -6.58 -8.09
CA ASN A 126 -17.97 -7.30 -6.81
C ASN A 126 -18.48 -8.74 -7.02
N SER A 127 -19.44 -8.96 -7.92
CA SER A 127 -19.88 -10.32 -8.24
C SER A 127 -18.77 -11.19 -8.81
N TYR A 128 -17.90 -10.62 -9.66
CA TYR A 128 -16.73 -11.31 -10.18
C TYR A 128 -15.73 -11.63 -9.06
N LEU A 129 -15.38 -10.62 -8.23
CA LEU A 129 -14.40 -10.79 -7.16
C LEU A 129 -14.86 -11.81 -6.12
N GLN A 130 -16.14 -11.86 -5.78
CA GLN A 130 -16.68 -12.83 -4.82
C GLN A 130 -16.91 -14.23 -5.41
N GLY A 131 -17.20 -14.33 -6.69
CA GLY A 131 -17.60 -15.60 -7.30
C GLY A 131 -16.50 -16.36 -8.03
N SER A 132 -15.49 -15.66 -8.57
CA SER A 132 -14.51 -16.24 -9.50
C SER A 132 -13.07 -15.89 -9.15
N SER A 133 -12.86 -15.20 -8.06
CA SER A 133 -11.57 -14.62 -7.70
C SER A 133 -11.25 -14.85 -6.23
N ASP A 134 -9.97 -14.95 -5.93
CA ASP A 134 -9.42 -14.91 -4.58
C ASP A 134 -9.03 -13.49 -4.16
N ALA A 135 -9.29 -12.47 -5.01
CA ALA A 135 -9.06 -11.07 -4.71
C ALA A 135 -10.31 -10.41 -4.12
N GLN A 136 -10.10 -9.47 -3.22
CA GLN A 136 -11.17 -8.62 -2.67
C GLN A 136 -11.36 -7.33 -3.47
N PHE A 137 -10.29 -6.83 -4.08
CA PHE A 137 -10.29 -5.59 -4.85
C PHE A 137 -9.35 -5.68 -6.05
N PHE A 138 -9.57 -4.80 -7.03
CA PHE A 138 -8.57 -4.50 -8.05
C PHE A 138 -7.66 -3.36 -7.58
N TYR A 139 -6.38 -3.45 -7.92
CA TYR A 139 -5.42 -2.35 -7.82
C TYR A 139 -4.83 -2.11 -9.20
N PHE A 140 -5.17 -0.99 -9.81
CA PHE A 140 -4.76 -0.64 -11.17
C PHE A 140 -3.41 0.07 -11.14
N VAL A 141 -2.48 -0.37 -11.98
CA VAL A 141 -1.13 0.21 -12.05
C VAL A 141 -0.68 0.40 -13.48
N THR A 142 0.09 1.46 -13.73
CA THR A 142 0.79 1.65 -15.01
C THR A 142 2.24 2.07 -14.77
N ARG A 143 3.13 1.72 -15.72
CA ARG A 143 4.53 2.17 -15.71
C ARG A 143 4.71 3.59 -16.28
N GLU A 144 3.68 4.15 -16.90
CA GLU A 144 3.62 5.56 -17.26
C GLU A 144 3.28 6.38 -16.03
N THR A 145 4.13 7.34 -15.66
CA THR A 145 4.01 8.11 -14.42
C THR A 145 4.02 9.61 -14.67
N LYS A 146 3.47 10.38 -13.75
CA LYS A 146 3.53 11.85 -13.75
C LYS A 146 4.79 12.34 -13.03
N ASP A 147 5.17 11.69 -11.94
CA ASP A 147 6.42 11.93 -11.22
C ASP A 147 7.53 11.05 -11.85
N PRO A 148 8.59 11.62 -12.42
CA PRO A 148 9.67 10.83 -13.04
C PRO A 148 10.43 9.94 -12.03
N ALA A 149 10.32 10.21 -10.72
CA ALA A 149 10.87 9.35 -9.68
C ALA A 149 9.98 8.13 -9.37
N ALA A 150 8.72 8.14 -9.78
CA ALA A 150 7.81 7.03 -9.55
C ALA A 150 8.06 5.89 -10.55
N ARG A 151 7.93 4.65 -10.08
CA ARG A 151 7.98 3.44 -10.90
C ARG A 151 6.61 3.07 -11.45
N LEU A 152 5.57 3.32 -10.65
CA LEU A 152 4.19 3.07 -11.00
C LEU A 152 3.32 4.27 -10.67
N HIS A 153 2.34 4.53 -11.53
CA HIS A 153 1.15 5.31 -11.23
C HIS A 153 0.02 4.34 -10.91
N ALA A 154 -0.72 4.59 -9.81
CA ALA A 154 -1.72 3.66 -9.31
C ALA A 154 -3.07 4.32 -9.03
N ARG A 155 -4.14 3.53 -9.18
CA ARG A 155 -5.50 3.89 -8.74
C ARG A 155 -6.12 2.75 -7.95
N MET A 156 -6.80 3.11 -6.86
CA MET A 156 -7.62 2.20 -6.07
C MET A 156 -9.05 2.69 -6.05
N ILE A 157 -9.91 2.06 -6.85
CA ILE A 157 -11.32 2.40 -6.98
C ILE A 157 -12.13 1.31 -6.28
N PHE A 158 -13.03 1.71 -5.38
CA PHE A 158 -13.87 0.78 -4.62
C PHE A 158 -15.24 1.41 -4.36
N TYR A 159 -16.28 0.59 -4.36
CA TYR A 159 -17.67 1.06 -4.21
C TYR A 159 -17.95 2.29 -5.10
N ASN A 160 -18.22 3.42 -4.48
CA ASN A 160 -18.51 4.70 -5.15
C ASN A 160 -17.39 5.72 -4.95
N GLY A 161 -16.17 5.29 -4.62
CA GLY A 161 -15.06 6.17 -4.29
C GLY A 161 -13.72 5.69 -4.79
N GLU A 162 -12.73 6.53 -4.57
CA GLU A 162 -11.32 6.25 -4.86
C GLU A 162 -10.47 6.56 -3.64
N ASP A 163 -9.63 5.61 -3.23
CA ASP A 163 -8.68 5.82 -2.14
C ASP A 163 -7.41 6.49 -2.68
N PRO A 164 -7.02 7.65 -2.14
CA PRO A 164 -5.84 8.37 -2.61
C PRO A 164 -4.51 7.75 -2.18
N ALA A 165 -4.49 6.83 -1.21
CA ALA A 165 -3.25 6.22 -0.71
C ALA A 165 -3.52 4.84 -0.07
N THR A 166 -3.34 3.77 -0.82
CA THR A 166 -3.67 2.41 -0.38
C THR A 166 -2.42 1.61 -0.03
N GLY A 167 -1.95 1.73 1.21
CA GLY A 167 -0.73 1.05 1.66
C GLY A 167 -0.80 -0.47 1.58
N SER A 168 -1.97 -1.08 1.84
CA SER A 168 -2.15 -2.54 1.71
C SER A 168 -1.98 -3.03 0.27
N ALA A 169 -2.57 -2.33 -0.70
CA ALA A 169 -2.41 -2.66 -2.12
C ALA A 169 -1.01 -2.37 -2.64
N ALA A 170 -0.38 -1.27 -2.18
CA ALA A 170 0.97 -0.91 -2.56
C ALA A 170 2.00 -1.99 -2.12
N GLY A 171 1.81 -2.62 -0.97
CA GLY A 171 2.62 -3.76 -0.54
C GLY A 171 2.44 -4.98 -1.43
N CYS A 172 1.21 -5.29 -1.83
CA CYS A 172 0.94 -6.35 -2.81
C CYS A 172 1.60 -6.04 -4.16
N ALA A 173 1.52 -4.77 -4.61
CA ALA A 173 2.19 -4.34 -5.85
C ALA A 173 3.73 -4.41 -5.74
N ALA A 174 4.33 -4.12 -4.58
CA ALA A 174 5.76 -4.30 -4.35
C ALA A 174 6.19 -5.76 -4.55
N ALA A 175 5.46 -6.68 -3.96
CA ALA A 175 5.71 -8.11 -4.11
C ALA A 175 5.53 -8.56 -5.57
N TRP A 176 4.47 -8.10 -6.24
CA TRP A 176 4.19 -8.38 -7.64
C TRP A 176 5.30 -7.82 -8.56
N MET A 177 5.78 -6.60 -8.31
CA MET A 177 6.87 -6.01 -9.07
C MET A 177 8.15 -6.84 -9.00
N VAL A 178 8.54 -7.28 -7.81
CA VAL A 178 9.74 -8.13 -7.62
C VAL A 178 9.56 -9.49 -8.27
N ARG A 179 8.40 -10.12 -8.10
CA ARG A 179 8.09 -11.43 -8.70
C ARG A 179 8.16 -11.43 -10.21
N HIS A 180 7.76 -10.32 -10.86
CA HIS A 180 7.67 -10.20 -12.32
C HIS A 180 8.76 -9.33 -12.92
N GLY A 181 9.82 -9.00 -12.18
CA GLY A 181 11.01 -8.29 -12.68
C GLY A 181 10.77 -6.81 -13.02
N VAL A 182 9.72 -6.20 -12.49
CA VAL A 182 9.44 -4.76 -12.63
C VAL A 182 10.30 -3.92 -11.67
N ALA A 183 10.68 -4.51 -10.53
CA ALA A 183 11.62 -3.95 -9.56
C ALA A 183 12.62 -5.02 -9.12
N GLN A 184 13.82 -4.58 -8.69
CA GLN A 184 14.81 -5.48 -8.11
C GLN A 184 14.45 -5.82 -6.65
N PRO A 185 14.88 -6.98 -6.13
CA PRO A 185 14.78 -7.28 -4.71
C PRO A 185 15.41 -6.17 -3.85
N ASP A 186 14.72 -5.79 -2.77
CA ASP A 186 15.08 -4.73 -1.81
C ASP A 186 15.22 -3.31 -2.41
N GLU A 187 14.93 -3.12 -3.67
CA GLU A 187 14.87 -1.79 -4.29
C GLU A 187 13.74 -0.97 -3.65
N ARG A 188 14.07 0.24 -3.19
CA ARG A 188 13.07 1.21 -2.73
C ARG A 188 12.42 1.88 -3.94
N VAL A 189 11.15 1.60 -4.14
CA VAL A 189 10.35 2.07 -5.27
C VAL A 189 9.32 3.08 -4.79
N LEU A 190 9.08 4.13 -5.57
CA LEU A 190 7.98 5.06 -5.38
C LEU A 190 6.79 4.66 -6.24
N ILE A 191 5.62 4.55 -5.63
CA ILE A 191 4.31 4.49 -6.29
C ILE A 191 3.62 5.83 -6.06
N GLU A 192 3.19 6.50 -7.12
CA GLU A 192 2.30 7.65 -7.04
C GLU A 192 0.85 7.19 -7.14
N GLN A 193 -0.04 7.75 -6.31
CA GLN A 193 -1.47 7.42 -6.27
C GLN A 193 -2.29 8.65 -5.91
N GLY A 194 -3.60 8.65 -6.23
CA GLY A 194 -4.55 9.66 -5.78
C GLY A 194 -4.56 10.95 -6.59
N ILE A 195 -3.89 10.99 -7.73
CA ILE A 195 -3.88 12.16 -8.63
C ILE A 195 -5.29 12.42 -9.17
N GLU A 196 -6.00 11.38 -9.60
CA GLU A 196 -7.38 11.45 -10.08
C GLU A 196 -8.36 11.81 -8.96
N ALA A 197 -8.07 11.39 -7.74
CA ALA A 197 -8.80 11.77 -6.54
C ALA A 197 -8.45 13.20 -6.05
N ARG A 198 -7.61 13.96 -6.79
CA ARG A 198 -7.11 15.29 -6.43
C ARG A 198 -6.41 15.36 -5.07
N ARG A 199 -5.85 14.24 -4.65
CA ARG A 199 -5.05 14.11 -3.42
C ARG A 199 -3.80 13.29 -3.72
N PRO A 200 -2.83 13.84 -4.46
CA PRO A 200 -1.63 13.11 -4.85
C PRO A 200 -0.87 12.63 -3.62
N SER A 201 -0.49 11.37 -3.63
CA SER A 201 0.21 10.68 -2.56
C SER A 201 1.43 9.97 -3.09
N ARG A 202 2.47 9.86 -2.26
CA ARG A 202 3.74 9.19 -2.55
C ARG A 202 3.89 8.01 -1.58
N ILE A 203 3.86 6.80 -2.09
CA ILE A 203 3.95 5.57 -1.31
C ILE A 203 5.27 4.89 -1.67
N PHE A 204 6.17 4.78 -0.68
CA PHE A 204 7.44 4.09 -0.85
C PHE A 204 7.27 2.63 -0.50
N VAL A 205 7.72 1.74 -1.38
CA VAL A 205 7.58 0.31 -1.18
C VAL A 205 8.88 -0.41 -1.50
N ARG A 206 9.07 -1.58 -0.90
CA ARG A 206 10.11 -2.54 -1.27
C ARG A 206 9.69 -3.95 -0.88
N ALA A 207 10.24 -4.94 -1.56
CA ALA A 207 10.10 -6.35 -1.20
C ALA A 207 11.43 -7.05 -1.47
N GLY A 208 11.82 -7.97 -0.61
CA GLY A 208 13.04 -8.75 -0.76
C GLY A 208 12.77 -10.10 -1.42
N MET A 209 13.86 -10.85 -1.68
CA MET A 209 13.82 -12.24 -2.14
C MET A 209 14.64 -13.14 -1.22
N LYS A 210 14.12 -14.33 -0.95
CA LYS A 210 14.87 -15.41 -0.31
C LYS A 210 14.69 -16.68 -1.13
N GLY A 211 15.73 -17.02 -1.90
CA GLY A 211 15.60 -18.02 -2.95
C GLY A 211 14.61 -17.54 -4.02
N ASP A 212 13.60 -18.33 -4.30
CA ASP A 212 12.51 -18.03 -5.25
C ASP A 212 11.27 -17.37 -4.61
N ARG A 213 11.32 -17.11 -3.29
CA ARG A 213 10.20 -16.56 -2.54
C ARG A 213 10.38 -15.07 -2.29
N VAL A 214 9.37 -14.29 -2.63
CA VAL A 214 9.29 -12.88 -2.23
C VAL A 214 8.98 -12.78 -0.74
N THR A 215 9.70 -11.91 -0.04
CA THR A 215 9.61 -11.74 1.42
C THR A 215 9.81 -10.28 1.81
N ASN A 216 9.70 -9.97 3.11
CA ASN A 216 10.09 -8.69 3.68
C ASN A 216 9.45 -7.49 2.98
N VAL A 217 8.13 -7.58 2.73
CA VAL A 217 7.37 -6.48 2.12
C VAL A 217 7.30 -5.30 3.08
N ARG A 218 7.67 -4.12 2.61
CA ARG A 218 7.63 -2.88 3.38
C ARG A 218 6.94 -1.78 2.61
N VAL A 219 6.14 -1.00 3.33
CA VAL A 219 5.39 0.14 2.81
C VAL A 219 5.59 1.31 3.74
N GLY A 220 5.94 2.46 3.19
CA GLY A 220 6.19 3.65 3.98
C GLY A 220 5.80 4.94 3.27
N GLY A 221 5.82 6.02 4.03
CA GLY A 221 5.52 7.35 3.55
C GLY A 221 5.79 8.42 4.60
N HIS A 222 5.77 9.66 4.16
CA HIS A 222 5.85 10.82 5.05
C HIS A 222 4.47 11.11 5.64
N ALA A 223 4.45 11.53 6.90
CA ALA A 223 3.24 11.96 7.59
C ALA A 223 3.40 13.38 8.11
N VAL A 224 2.29 14.13 8.15
CA VAL A 224 2.20 15.44 8.78
C VAL A 224 1.10 15.42 9.82
N GLU A 225 1.32 16.05 10.97
CA GLU A 225 0.28 16.22 11.97
C GLU A 225 -0.76 17.22 11.48
N VAL A 226 -2.02 16.81 11.39
CA VAL A 226 -3.13 17.66 10.96
C VAL A 226 -4.09 17.99 12.11
N LEU A 227 -4.14 17.12 13.12
CA LEU A 227 -5.03 17.28 14.27
C LEU A 227 -4.40 16.63 15.50
N ARG A 228 -4.51 17.30 16.63
CA ARG A 228 -4.21 16.75 17.96
C ARG A 228 -5.43 16.88 18.84
N GLY A 229 -5.80 15.80 19.52
CA GLY A 229 -6.96 15.77 20.41
C GLY A 229 -6.76 14.82 21.58
N GLU A 230 -7.64 14.94 22.57
CA GLU A 230 -7.67 14.08 23.75
C GLU A 230 -9.00 13.32 23.79
N VAL A 231 -8.97 12.03 24.10
CA VAL A 231 -10.17 11.21 24.28
C VAL A 231 -10.29 10.87 25.76
N VAL A 232 -11.37 11.34 26.38
CA VAL A 232 -11.72 10.99 27.75
C VAL A 232 -12.63 9.75 27.69
N LEU A 233 -12.23 8.65 28.34
CA LEU A 233 -12.96 7.37 28.40
C LEU A 233 -13.59 7.17 29.78
#